data_adcc7f46eb4665c2b4baceb32f907aaf
#
_entry.id   adcc7f46eb4665c2b4baceb32f907aaf
#
_cell.length_a   1.000
_cell.length_b   1.000
_cell.length_c   1.000
_cell.angle_alpha   90.00
_cell.angle_beta   90.00
_cell.angle_gamma   90.00
#
_symmetry.space_group_name_H-M   'P 1'
#
loop_
_entity.id
_entity.type
_entity.pdbx_description
1 polymer ?
#
loop_
_entity_poly.entity_id
_entity_poly.type
_entity_poly.pdbx_seq_one_letter_code
_entity_poly.pdbx_strand_id
1 'polypeptide(L)'
;MAEDGKCRKSGLELLRIIAVILIVAHHEVAHSDINVFDQTFCVKHLFFQLLYLAPGKIGIALFLLISVWFLADKPATIKGAFRKIWLLWRELLFWNLAALVARLVLDPNGETSYAMGHAWLDLFFPLTRNEWWYVTSYAIFLLLLPFVLLNLKNMGKALHGECCLIMLFMWAVLGLVPGAGNDIGLNVVGFIYIFVLISYYRWYLPRISKRAAWIILAVGMSVIVVANVFLSLIIHDATLLIEYVSPWEKEWSIPILLISFGLFELFRSIKWQSRVVNYLATSALGIYLFTEQPFFREQLWTKCVVLSDFYDAKYAIFYALISIMLICVIAGALDLLRSFLFRLTLDRHRGAWFNALWNMLLSKFSFLTHF
;
A
#
# COMPACT_ATOMS: atom_id res chain seq x y z
N MET A 1 -18.12 2.57 -10.51
CA MET A 1 -18.40 1.89 -9.23
C MET A 1 -19.61 2.55 -8.57
N ALA A 2 -20.78 2.12 -8.95
CA ALA A 2 -22.03 2.40 -8.29
C ALA A 2 -22.84 1.10 -8.39
N GLU A 3 -22.46 0.13 -7.58
CA GLU A 3 -23.30 -1.01 -7.25
C GLU A 3 -23.55 -0.92 -5.75
N ASP A 4 -24.80 -1.01 -5.40
CA ASP A 4 -25.44 -0.86 -4.11
C ASP A 4 -25.48 0.57 -3.56
N GLY A 5 -26.70 1.07 -3.34
CA GLY A 5 -27.02 2.33 -2.69
C GLY A 5 -26.54 2.47 -1.24
N LYS A 6 -25.46 1.78 -0.85
CA LYS A 6 -24.74 1.98 0.41
C LYS A 6 -23.83 3.17 0.28
N CYS A 7 -24.22 4.25 0.93
CA CYS A 7 -23.45 5.48 1.03
C CYS A 7 -22.01 5.18 1.47
N ARG A 8 -21.01 5.59 0.66
CA ARG A 8 -19.58 5.41 0.98
C ARG A 8 -19.25 6.12 2.28
N LYS A 9 -18.49 5.47 3.15
CA LYS A 9 -18.03 6.06 4.43
C LYS A 9 -16.84 6.98 4.15
N SER A 10 -17.08 8.28 4.05
CA SER A 10 -16.03 9.26 3.71
C SER A 10 -14.86 9.28 4.69
N GLY A 11 -15.05 8.85 5.94
CA GLY A 11 -13.94 8.69 6.87
C GLY A 11 -12.90 7.67 6.38
N LEU A 12 -13.31 6.49 5.90
CA LEU A 12 -12.37 5.50 5.35
C LEU A 12 -11.79 5.92 3.99
N GLU A 13 -12.54 6.67 3.20
CA GLU A 13 -12.02 7.25 1.95
C GLU A 13 -10.96 8.33 2.24
N LEU A 14 -11.17 9.17 3.25
CA LEU A 14 -10.15 10.12 3.70
C LEU A 14 -8.90 9.39 4.22
N LEU A 15 -9.08 8.28 4.95
CA LEU A 15 -7.96 7.47 5.42
C LEU A 15 -7.15 6.86 4.25
N ARG A 16 -7.77 6.52 3.12
CA ARG A 16 -7.06 6.10 1.90
C ARG A 16 -6.18 7.22 1.31
N ILE A 17 -6.70 8.45 1.30
CA ILE A 17 -5.91 9.60 0.85
C ILE A 17 -4.71 9.82 1.77
N ILE A 18 -4.91 9.76 3.09
CA ILE A 18 -3.81 9.86 4.06
C ILE A 18 -2.81 8.72 3.84
N ALA A 19 -3.27 7.50 3.63
CA ALA A 19 -2.40 6.35 3.42
C ALA A 19 -1.49 6.52 2.19
N VAL A 20 -2.02 7.02 1.05
CA VAL A 20 -1.17 7.26 -0.12
C VAL A 20 -0.20 8.42 0.10
N ILE A 21 -0.59 9.48 0.80
CA ILE A 21 0.33 10.57 1.16
C ILE A 21 1.49 10.04 2.00
N LEU A 22 1.22 9.16 2.98
CA LEU A 22 2.26 8.52 3.78
C LEU A 22 3.19 7.64 2.94
N ILE A 23 2.66 6.93 1.93
CA ILE A 23 3.47 6.15 1.01
C ILE A 23 4.37 7.06 0.17
N VAL A 24 3.84 8.15 -0.40
CA VAL A 24 4.63 9.11 -1.18
C VAL A 24 5.71 9.77 -0.32
N ALA A 25 5.39 10.08 0.95
CA ALA A 25 6.36 10.63 1.90
C ALA A 25 7.55 9.67 2.17
N HIS A 26 7.27 8.38 2.26
CA HIS A 26 8.33 7.37 2.33
C HIS A 26 9.16 7.32 1.04
N HIS A 27 8.52 7.33 -0.12
CA HIS A 27 9.19 7.22 -1.41
C HIS A 27 10.13 8.38 -1.70
N GLU A 28 9.80 9.60 -1.27
CA GLU A 28 10.66 10.77 -1.42
C GLU A 28 12.04 10.57 -0.77
N VAL A 29 12.07 9.89 0.39
CA VAL A 29 13.33 9.62 1.08
C VAL A 29 13.94 8.29 0.64
N ALA A 30 13.12 7.25 0.43
CA ALA A 30 13.60 5.92 0.08
C ALA A 30 14.22 5.83 -1.32
N HIS A 31 13.80 6.69 -2.23
CA HIS A 31 14.33 6.77 -3.60
C HIS A 31 15.23 7.99 -3.82
N SER A 32 15.57 8.71 -2.75
CA SER A 32 16.48 9.85 -2.83
C SER A 32 17.93 9.41 -3.07
N ASP A 33 18.73 10.37 -3.43
CA ASP A 33 20.17 10.25 -3.64
C ASP A 33 21.00 10.33 -2.35
N ILE A 34 20.34 10.55 -1.18
CA ILE A 34 20.99 10.62 0.13
C ILE A 34 20.70 9.37 0.94
N ASN A 35 21.74 8.76 1.51
CA ASN A 35 21.55 7.82 2.62
C ASN A 35 21.33 8.60 3.92
N VAL A 36 20.09 8.60 4.40
CA VAL A 36 19.71 9.34 5.60
C VAL A 36 20.43 8.82 6.85
N PHE A 37 20.76 7.54 6.89
CA PHE A 37 21.40 6.91 8.07
C PHE A 37 22.87 7.29 8.25
N ASP A 38 23.52 7.81 7.20
CA ASP A 38 24.89 8.32 7.25
C ASP A 38 24.97 9.78 7.74
N GLN A 39 23.81 10.43 7.97
CA GLN A 39 23.77 11.84 8.34
C GLN A 39 23.94 12.03 9.85
N THR A 40 24.51 13.19 10.24
CA THR A 40 24.69 13.54 11.64
C THR A 40 23.36 13.63 12.38
N PHE A 41 23.25 12.97 13.53
CA PHE A 41 22.04 12.94 14.35
C PHE A 41 21.63 14.35 14.79
N CYS A 42 20.44 14.76 14.40
CA CYS A 42 19.79 16.00 14.78
C CYS A 42 18.29 15.89 14.52
N VAL A 43 17.50 16.90 14.87
CA VAL A 43 16.05 16.91 14.65
C VAL A 43 15.70 16.72 13.17
N LYS A 44 16.45 17.34 12.25
CA LYS A 44 16.27 17.17 10.80
C LYS A 44 16.53 15.73 10.39
N HIS A 45 17.66 15.15 10.82
CA HIS A 45 17.98 13.73 10.56
C HIS A 45 16.86 12.81 11.06
N LEU A 46 16.43 12.97 12.31
CA LEU A 46 15.34 12.15 12.87
C LEU A 46 14.04 12.26 12.06
N PHE A 47 13.70 13.46 11.58
CA PHE A 47 12.53 13.66 10.72
C PHE A 47 12.63 12.83 9.43
N PHE A 48 13.75 12.91 8.69
CA PHE A 48 13.94 12.17 7.45
C PHE A 48 14.10 10.67 7.67
N GLN A 49 14.75 10.26 8.77
CA GLN A 49 14.81 8.86 9.18
C GLN A 49 13.41 8.29 9.45
N LEU A 50 12.57 9.01 10.19
CA LEU A 50 11.18 8.61 10.42
C LEU A 50 10.37 8.57 9.12
N LEU A 51 10.56 9.53 8.21
CA LEU A 51 9.91 9.49 6.88
C LEU A 51 10.33 8.26 6.06
N TYR A 52 11.59 7.90 6.10
CA TYR A 52 12.10 6.70 5.41
C TYR A 52 11.45 5.42 5.95
N LEU A 53 11.29 5.31 7.25
CA LEU A 53 10.94 4.04 7.90
C LEU A 53 9.42 3.83 8.04
N ALA A 54 8.73 4.67 8.83
CA ALA A 54 7.40 4.38 9.31
C ALA A 54 6.24 4.70 8.34
N PRO A 55 6.15 5.89 7.70
CA PRO A 55 4.95 6.31 6.97
C PRO A 55 4.54 5.37 5.86
N GLY A 56 5.48 4.91 5.02
CA GLY A 56 5.19 3.96 3.95
C GLY A 56 4.56 2.67 4.47
N LYS A 57 5.10 2.15 5.56
CA LYS A 57 4.62 0.91 6.19
C LYS A 57 3.24 1.08 6.80
N ILE A 58 2.98 2.21 7.46
CA ILE A 58 1.65 2.59 7.97
C ILE A 58 0.67 2.72 6.79
N GLY A 59 1.06 3.42 5.72
CA GLY A 59 0.24 3.60 4.52
C GLY A 59 -0.18 2.27 3.89
N ILE A 60 0.77 1.35 3.69
CA ILE A 60 0.54 0.01 3.15
C ILE A 60 -0.40 -0.79 4.06
N ALA A 61 -0.14 -0.80 5.37
CA ALA A 61 -0.98 -1.50 6.34
C ALA A 61 -2.41 -0.94 6.34
N LEU A 62 -2.59 0.39 6.24
CA LEU A 62 -3.91 1.04 6.13
C LEU A 62 -4.64 0.66 4.84
N PHE A 63 -3.97 0.68 3.68
CA PHE A 63 -4.58 0.25 2.41
C PHE A 63 -5.08 -1.17 2.49
N LEU A 64 -4.26 -2.06 3.03
CA LEU A 64 -4.61 -3.46 3.19
C LEU A 64 -5.76 -3.63 4.18
N LEU A 65 -5.67 -3.00 5.36
CA LEU A 65 -6.67 -3.09 6.41
C LEU A 65 -8.05 -2.61 5.94
N ILE A 66 -8.12 -1.48 5.21
CA ILE A 66 -9.37 -0.99 4.61
C ILE A 66 -9.91 -2.00 3.59
N SER A 67 -9.03 -2.58 2.76
CA SER A 67 -9.44 -3.54 1.72
C SER A 67 -9.98 -4.83 2.33
N VAL A 68 -9.25 -5.44 3.26
CA VAL A 68 -9.64 -6.71 3.89
C VAL A 68 -10.88 -6.54 4.77
N TRP A 69 -11.06 -5.38 5.40
CA TRP A 69 -12.28 -5.07 6.15
C TRP A 69 -13.55 -5.25 5.31
N PHE A 70 -13.55 -4.77 4.06
CA PHE A 70 -14.70 -4.92 3.18
C PHE A 70 -14.79 -6.30 2.52
N LEU A 71 -13.68 -7.03 2.43
CA LEU A 71 -13.66 -8.37 1.86
C LEU A 71 -14.15 -9.44 2.83
N ALA A 72 -13.97 -9.25 4.14
CA ALA A 72 -14.29 -10.26 5.16
C ALA A 72 -15.76 -10.69 5.20
N ASP A 73 -16.70 -9.81 4.81
CA ASP A 73 -18.14 -10.12 4.83
C ASP A 73 -18.73 -10.43 3.45
N LYS A 74 -17.94 -10.25 2.39
CA LYS A 74 -18.42 -10.48 1.02
C LYS A 74 -18.17 -11.92 0.60
N PRO A 75 -19.07 -12.53 -0.16
CA PRO A 75 -18.78 -13.79 -0.82
C PRO A 75 -17.54 -13.62 -1.71
N ALA A 76 -16.56 -14.49 -1.52
CA ALA A 76 -15.39 -14.54 -2.37
C ALA A 76 -15.55 -15.68 -3.36
N THR A 77 -15.49 -15.37 -4.65
CA THR A 77 -15.56 -16.34 -5.75
C THR A 77 -14.35 -16.16 -6.66
N ILE A 78 -13.93 -17.23 -7.30
CA ILE A 78 -12.80 -17.19 -8.26
C ILE A 78 -13.10 -16.23 -9.41
N LYS A 79 -14.32 -16.27 -9.99
CA LYS A 79 -14.75 -15.29 -11.01
C LYS A 79 -14.63 -13.84 -10.51
N GLY A 80 -15.05 -13.61 -9.28
CA GLY A 80 -14.96 -12.28 -8.63
C GLY A 80 -13.52 -11.82 -8.42
N ALA A 81 -12.62 -12.74 -8.08
CA ALA A 81 -11.17 -12.49 -7.96
C ALA A 81 -10.57 -12.09 -9.32
N PHE A 82 -10.78 -12.90 -10.36
CA PHE A 82 -10.30 -12.59 -11.71
C PHE A 82 -10.87 -11.27 -12.26
N ARG A 83 -12.14 -10.95 -11.96
CA ARG A 83 -12.72 -9.65 -12.36
C ARG A 83 -12.00 -8.48 -11.69
N LYS A 84 -11.64 -8.58 -10.42
CA LYS A 84 -10.89 -7.53 -9.72
C LYS A 84 -9.48 -7.41 -10.27
N ILE A 85 -8.81 -8.53 -10.52
CA ILE A 85 -7.46 -8.56 -11.13
C ILE A 85 -7.50 -7.93 -12.52
N TRP A 86 -8.50 -8.24 -13.33
CA TRP A 86 -8.69 -7.61 -14.64
C TRP A 86 -8.84 -6.09 -14.55
N LEU A 87 -9.57 -5.58 -13.55
CA LEU A 87 -9.71 -4.14 -13.34
C LEU A 87 -8.38 -3.49 -12.95
N LEU A 88 -7.58 -4.14 -12.08
CA LEU A 88 -6.25 -3.69 -11.71
C LEU A 88 -5.29 -3.72 -12.90
N TRP A 89 -5.26 -4.85 -13.63
CA TRP A 89 -4.36 -5.02 -14.77
C TRP A 89 -4.52 -3.92 -15.84
N ARG A 90 -5.74 -3.46 -16.10
CA ARG A 90 -5.99 -2.35 -17.04
C ARG A 90 -5.37 -1.03 -16.57
N GLU A 91 -5.35 -0.78 -15.27
CA GLU A 91 -4.72 0.42 -14.71
C GLU A 91 -3.20 0.33 -14.80
N LEU A 92 -2.62 -0.84 -14.52
CA LEU A 92 -1.20 -1.10 -14.70
C LEU A 92 -0.77 -0.93 -16.15
N LEU A 93 -1.52 -1.52 -17.09
CA LEU A 93 -1.29 -1.38 -18.52
C LEU A 93 -1.28 0.09 -18.96
N PHE A 94 -2.22 0.89 -18.46
CA PHE A 94 -2.27 2.32 -18.76
C PHE A 94 -1.01 3.04 -18.29
N TRP A 95 -0.59 2.82 -17.05
CA TRP A 95 0.58 3.50 -16.48
C TRP A 95 1.89 3.07 -17.14
N ASN A 96 2.03 1.80 -17.53
CA ASN A 96 3.18 1.34 -18.31
C ASN A 96 3.19 1.91 -19.72
N LEU A 97 2.04 2.00 -20.37
CA LEU A 97 1.94 2.66 -21.67
C LEU A 97 2.26 4.16 -21.58
N ALA A 98 1.75 4.84 -20.54
CA ALA A 98 2.05 6.25 -20.30
C ALA A 98 3.54 6.48 -20.06
N ALA A 99 4.19 5.60 -19.28
CA ALA A 99 5.62 5.66 -19.03
C ALA A 99 6.44 5.41 -20.32
N LEU A 100 6.02 4.45 -21.14
CA LEU A 100 6.67 4.18 -22.44
C LEU A 100 6.60 5.41 -23.35
N VAL A 101 5.42 6.04 -23.45
CA VAL A 101 5.25 7.25 -24.26
C VAL A 101 6.06 8.42 -23.68
N ALA A 102 5.99 8.63 -22.36
CA ALA A 102 6.76 9.68 -21.70
C ALA A 102 8.28 9.49 -21.91
N ARG A 103 8.78 8.28 -21.82
CA ARG A 103 10.16 7.96 -22.09
C ARG A 103 10.59 8.32 -23.51
N LEU A 104 9.81 7.92 -24.52
CA LEU A 104 10.15 8.23 -25.92
C LEU A 104 10.23 9.74 -26.18
N VAL A 105 9.53 10.56 -25.38
CA VAL A 105 9.51 12.02 -25.51
C VAL A 105 10.60 12.69 -24.65
N LEU A 106 10.76 12.25 -23.40
CA LEU A 106 11.63 12.92 -22.40
C LEU A 106 13.05 12.37 -22.37
N ASP A 107 13.25 11.13 -22.84
CA ASP A 107 14.55 10.45 -22.82
C ASP A 107 14.83 9.72 -24.15
N PRO A 108 14.81 10.43 -25.30
CA PRO A 108 14.99 9.81 -26.61
C PRO A 108 16.35 9.14 -26.80
N ASN A 109 17.38 9.58 -26.05
CA ASN A 109 18.74 9.02 -26.10
C ASN A 109 18.93 7.80 -25.19
N GLY A 110 17.95 7.48 -24.31
CA GLY A 110 18.03 6.32 -23.41
C GLY A 110 19.02 6.49 -22.26
N GLU A 111 19.14 7.71 -21.72
CA GLU A 111 20.06 8.03 -20.63
C GLU A 111 19.58 7.52 -19.26
N THR A 112 18.28 7.17 -19.14
CA THR A 112 17.74 6.59 -17.91
C THR A 112 18.14 5.13 -17.74
N SER A 113 18.25 4.69 -16.47
CA SER A 113 18.60 3.30 -16.13
C SER A 113 17.53 2.29 -16.53
N TYR A 114 16.33 2.76 -16.86
CA TYR A 114 15.20 1.91 -17.25
C TYR A 114 15.42 1.26 -18.63
N ALA A 115 15.86 -0.01 -18.62
CA ALA A 115 16.19 -0.76 -19.83
C ALA A 115 14.96 -1.06 -20.71
N MET A 116 15.05 -0.73 -22.02
CA MET A 116 14.00 -1.03 -23.01
C MET A 116 13.88 -2.52 -23.39
N GLY A 117 14.89 -3.34 -23.05
CA GLY A 117 15.00 -4.71 -23.55
C GLY A 117 13.80 -5.63 -23.22
N HIS A 118 13.07 -5.31 -22.16
CA HIS A 118 11.90 -6.07 -21.74
C HIS A 118 10.61 -5.21 -21.61
N ALA A 119 10.59 -4.01 -22.17
CA ALA A 119 9.49 -3.07 -22.03
C ALA A 119 8.12 -3.66 -22.46
N TRP A 120 8.09 -4.55 -23.45
CA TRP A 120 6.87 -5.23 -23.86
C TRP A 120 6.39 -6.28 -22.84
N LEU A 121 7.33 -6.95 -22.12
CA LEU A 121 6.99 -7.86 -21.02
C LEU A 121 6.41 -7.10 -19.83
N ASP A 122 7.05 -5.98 -19.48
CA ASP A 122 6.60 -5.09 -18.40
C ASP A 122 5.22 -4.50 -18.74
N LEU A 123 5.00 -4.15 -20.01
CA LEU A 123 3.72 -3.65 -20.50
C LEU A 123 2.58 -4.66 -20.33
N PHE A 124 2.76 -5.91 -20.81
CA PHE A 124 1.68 -6.89 -20.84
C PHE A 124 1.62 -7.78 -19.58
N PHE A 125 2.72 -7.93 -18.86
CA PHE A 125 2.84 -8.82 -17.70
C PHE A 125 3.29 -8.11 -16.41
N PRO A 126 2.77 -6.91 -16.08
CA PRO A 126 3.22 -6.12 -14.94
C PRO A 126 3.07 -6.85 -13.61
N LEU A 127 2.03 -7.67 -13.44
CA LEU A 127 1.81 -8.49 -12.25
C LEU A 127 2.84 -9.61 -12.12
N THR A 128 3.20 -10.27 -13.22
CA THR A 128 4.18 -11.36 -13.21
C THR A 128 5.60 -10.84 -13.03
N ARG A 129 5.89 -9.65 -13.56
CA ARG A 129 7.18 -8.98 -13.42
C ARG A 129 7.37 -8.30 -12.06
N ASN A 130 6.30 -8.25 -11.24
CA ASN A 130 6.30 -7.66 -9.90
C ASN A 130 6.75 -6.18 -9.86
N GLU A 131 6.45 -5.42 -10.91
CA GLU A 131 6.78 -3.99 -10.96
C GLU A 131 6.18 -3.22 -9.78
N TRP A 132 4.95 -3.57 -9.41
CA TRP A 132 4.27 -3.06 -8.23
C TRP A 132 3.99 -4.22 -7.28
N TRP A 133 4.97 -4.52 -6.44
CA TRP A 133 4.91 -5.66 -5.49
C TRP A 133 3.59 -5.72 -4.69
N TYR A 134 3.05 -4.56 -4.28
CA TYR A 134 1.79 -4.51 -3.53
C TYR A 134 0.62 -5.04 -4.36
N VAL A 135 0.51 -4.60 -5.62
CA VAL A 135 -0.59 -5.00 -6.51
C VAL A 135 -0.45 -6.47 -6.89
N THR A 136 0.77 -6.95 -7.12
CA THR A 136 1.04 -8.37 -7.37
C THR A 136 0.62 -9.23 -6.18
N SER A 137 1.07 -8.89 -4.97
CA SER A 137 0.70 -9.60 -3.75
C SER A 137 -0.80 -9.56 -3.48
N TYR A 138 -1.44 -8.41 -3.73
CA TYR A 138 -2.90 -8.26 -3.62
C TYR A 138 -3.65 -9.12 -4.66
N ALA A 139 -3.16 -9.22 -5.89
CA ALA A 139 -3.77 -10.08 -6.92
C ALA A 139 -3.70 -11.55 -6.53
N ILE A 140 -2.54 -12.03 -6.04
CA ILE A 140 -2.38 -13.40 -5.54
C ILE A 140 -3.29 -13.63 -4.32
N PHE A 141 -3.34 -12.68 -3.38
CA PHE A 141 -4.25 -12.75 -2.24
C PHE A 141 -5.72 -12.87 -2.66
N LEU A 142 -6.16 -12.12 -3.66
CA LEU A 142 -7.54 -12.21 -4.19
C LEU A 142 -7.86 -13.60 -4.75
N LEU A 143 -6.90 -14.29 -5.39
CA LEU A 143 -7.08 -15.65 -5.89
C LEU A 143 -7.17 -16.66 -4.74
N LEU A 144 -6.42 -16.47 -3.67
CA LEU A 144 -6.43 -17.33 -2.49
C LEU A 144 -7.60 -17.04 -1.54
N LEU A 145 -8.19 -15.85 -1.62
CA LEU A 145 -9.22 -15.37 -0.70
C LEU A 145 -10.43 -16.30 -0.56
N PRO A 146 -11.01 -16.91 -1.63
CA PRO A 146 -12.13 -17.84 -1.48
C PRO A 146 -11.82 -19.00 -0.54
N PHE A 147 -10.61 -19.55 -0.64
CA PHE A 147 -10.16 -20.67 0.17
C PHE A 147 -9.85 -20.25 1.61
N VAL A 148 -9.12 -19.15 1.79
CA VAL A 148 -8.79 -18.60 3.11
C VAL A 148 -10.07 -18.22 3.86
N LEU A 149 -11.00 -17.51 3.22
CA LEU A 149 -12.25 -17.08 3.83
C LEU A 149 -13.13 -18.27 4.27
N LEU A 150 -13.23 -19.29 3.42
CA LEU A 150 -13.99 -20.52 3.74
C LEU A 150 -13.41 -21.22 4.98
N ASN A 151 -12.08 -21.41 4.99
CA ASN A 151 -11.42 -22.08 6.11
C ASN A 151 -11.57 -21.29 7.42
N LEU A 152 -11.35 -19.98 7.42
CA LEU A 152 -11.49 -19.15 8.62
C LEU A 152 -12.92 -19.15 9.18
N LYS A 153 -13.93 -19.16 8.32
CA LYS A 153 -15.32 -19.29 8.77
C LYS A 153 -15.64 -20.64 9.41
N ASN A 154 -15.02 -21.70 8.90
CA ASN A 154 -15.22 -23.06 9.42
C ASN A 154 -14.44 -23.35 10.71
N MET A 155 -13.34 -22.61 10.98
CA MET A 155 -12.54 -22.76 12.21
C MET A 155 -13.34 -22.43 13.49
N GLY A 156 -14.30 -21.51 13.42
CA GLY A 156 -14.99 -20.98 14.59
C GLY A 156 -14.10 -20.03 15.42
N LYS A 157 -14.68 -19.46 16.49
CA LYS A 157 -14.04 -18.38 17.26
C LYS A 157 -12.76 -18.81 17.96
N ALA A 158 -12.74 -20.00 18.60
CA ALA A 158 -11.61 -20.44 19.42
C ALA A 158 -10.36 -20.69 18.54
N LEU A 159 -10.46 -21.58 17.56
CA LEU A 159 -9.34 -21.92 16.69
C LEU A 159 -8.86 -20.75 15.86
N HIS A 160 -9.75 -19.88 15.38
CA HIS A 160 -9.38 -18.64 14.70
C HIS A 160 -8.58 -17.69 15.62
N GLY A 161 -8.98 -17.60 16.91
CA GLY A 161 -8.24 -16.81 17.91
C GLY A 161 -6.85 -17.35 18.19
N GLU A 162 -6.72 -18.68 18.33
CA GLU A 162 -5.41 -19.35 18.48
C GLU A 162 -4.50 -19.08 17.25
N CYS A 163 -5.06 -19.15 16.03
CA CYS A 163 -4.34 -18.81 14.80
C CYS A 163 -3.84 -17.36 14.84
N CYS A 164 -4.68 -16.41 15.28
CA CYS A 164 -4.26 -15.00 15.45
C CYS A 164 -3.11 -14.85 16.44
N LEU A 165 -3.16 -15.53 17.59
CA LEU A 165 -2.12 -15.46 18.62
C LEU A 165 -0.79 -16.04 18.11
N ILE A 166 -0.83 -17.19 17.43
CA ILE A 166 0.36 -17.79 16.82
C ILE A 166 0.98 -16.85 15.79
N MET A 167 0.16 -16.30 14.90
CA MET A 167 0.64 -15.35 13.87
C MET A 167 1.22 -14.06 14.48
N LEU A 168 0.58 -13.50 15.51
CA LEU A 168 1.11 -12.35 16.23
C LEU A 168 2.44 -12.67 16.91
N PHE A 169 2.54 -13.83 17.56
CA PHE A 169 3.79 -14.23 18.19
C PHE A 169 4.91 -14.41 17.17
N MET A 170 4.63 -15.13 16.06
CA MET A 170 5.65 -15.42 15.04
C MET A 170 6.18 -14.16 14.34
N TRP A 171 5.30 -13.23 13.98
CA TRP A 171 5.71 -12.10 13.14
C TRP A 171 5.78 -10.77 13.89
N ALA A 172 4.84 -10.50 14.78
CA ALA A 172 4.85 -9.22 15.49
C ALA A 172 5.76 -9.21 16.73
N VAL A 173 6.04 -10.38 17.35
CA VAL A 173 6.94 -10.48 18.50
C VAL A 173 8.32 -10.97 18.07
N LEU A 174 8.43 -12.18 17.51
CA LEU A 174 9.72 -12.72 17.07
C LEU A 174 10.33 -11.92 15.91
N GLY A 175 9.50 -11.29 15.08
CA GLY A 175 9.94 -10.40 14.00
C GLY A 175 10.60 -9.10 14.48
N LEU A 176 10.56 -8.78 15.81
CA LEU A 176 11.29 -7.65 16.38
C LEU A 176 12.78 -7.96 16.63
N VAL A 177 13.16 -9.23 16.55
CA VAL A 177 14.57 -9.63 16.72
C VAL A 177 15.33 -9.24 15.43
N PRO A 178 16.42 -8.44 15.54
CA PRO A 178 17.25 -8.11 14.38
C PRO A 178 17.78 -9.37 13.69
N GLY A 179 17.76 -9.41 12.36
CA GLY A 179 18.17 -10.57 11.60
C GLY A 179 17.24 -11.79 11.68
N ALA A 180 16.02 -11.64 12.22
CA ALA A 180 15.05 -12.71 12.30
C ALA A 180 14.72 -13.30 10.92
N GLY A 181 14.88 -14.63 10.77
CA GLY A 181 14.59 -15.36 9.52
C GLY A 181 13.11 -15.55 9.22
N ASN A 182 12.21 -15.05 10.05
CA ASN A 182 10.74 -15.13 9.90
C ASN A 182 10.12 -13.89 9.21
N ASP A 183 10.91 -13.16 8.47
CA ASP A 183 10.43 -12.02 7.67
C ASP A 183 9.42 -12.52 6.61
N ILE A 184 8.18 -12.08 6.73
CA ILE A 184 7.14 -12.37 5.73
C ILE A 184 7.23 -11.46 4.50
N GLY A 185 8.15 -10.50 4.54
CA GLY A 185 8.42 -9.59 3.45
C GLY A 185 7.19 -8.88 2.88
N LEU A 186 7.40 -8.20 1.80
CA LEU A 186 6.34 -7.53 1.04
C LEU A 186 5.65 -8.55 0.11
N ASN A 187 4.94 -9.55 0.69
CA ASN A 187 4.37 -10.66 -0.06
C ASN A 187 2.95 -11.04 0.42
N VAL A 188 2.38 -12.03 -0.25
CA VAL A 188 1.00 -12.51 0.00
C VAL A 188 0.77 -13.02 1.44
N VAL A 189 1.80 -13.51 2.12
CA VAL A 189 1.68 -14.00 3.51
C VAL A 189 1.32 -12.86 4.45
N GLY A 190 1.92 -11.67 4.26
CA GLY A 190 1.56 -10.46 5.02
C GLY A 190 0.10 -10.05 4.81
N PHE A 191 -0.44 -10.22 3.58
CA PHE A 191 -1.85 -9.97 3.29
C PHE A 191 -2.78 -10.96 4.02
N ILE A 192 -2.43 -12.24 4.03
CA ILE A 192 -3.17 -13.28 4.76
C ILE A 192 -3.12 -13.00 6.26
N TYR A 193 -1.95 -12.66 6.80
CA TYR A 193 -1.76 -12.32 8.20
C TYR A 193 -2.71 -11.21 8.67
N ILE A 194 -2.69 -10.06 7.98
CA ILE A 194 -3.59 -8.94 8.33
C ILE A 194 -5.05 -9.32 8.11
N PHE A 195 -5.37 -10.13 7.09
CA PHE A 195 -6.73 -10.60 6.85
C PHE A 195 -7.24 -11.49 7.99
N VAL A 196 -6.41 -12.41 8.50
CA VAL A 196 -6.75 -13.29 9.63
C VAL A 196 -7.04 -12.45 10.88
N LEU A 197 -6.17 -11.49 11.22
CA LEU A 197 -6.36 -10.63 12.39
C LEU A 197 -7.64 -9.78 12.28
N ILE A 198 -7.85 -9.13 11.14
CA ILE A 198 -8.97 -8.21 10.94
C ILE A 198 -10.30 -8.94 10.82
N SER A 199 -10.33 -10.12 10.19
CA SER A 199 -11.54 -10.93 10.14
C SER A 199 -11.94 -11.45 11.52
N TYR A 200 -10.98 -11.86 12.37
CA TYR A 200 -11.25 -12.21 13.76
C TYR A 200 -11.86 -11.06 14.55
N TYR A 201 -11.21 -9.87 14.49
CA TYR A 201 -11.74 -8.67 15.12
C TYR A 201 -13.15 -8.36 14.64
N ARG A 202 -13.39 -8.41 13.33
CA ARG A 202 -14.67 -8.05 12.74
C ARG A 202 -15.82 -8.99 13.11
N TRP A 203 -15.53 -10.29 13.22
CA TRP A 203 -16.57 -11.29 13.44
C TRP A 203 -16.86 -11.55 14.91
N TYR A 204 -15.83 -11.44 15.77
CA TYR A 204 -15.94 -11.96 17.13
C TYR A 204 -15.71 -10.94 18.24
N LEU A 205 -15.14 -9.77 17.95
CA LEU A 205 -14.81 -8.80 18.97
C LEU A 205 -15.72 -7.56 18.92
N PRO A 206 -16.04 -6.95 20.07
CA PRO A 206 -16.75 -5.69 20.11
C PRO A 206 -15.86 -4.56 19.57
N ARG A 207 -16.52 -3.50 19.12
CA ARG A 207 -15.80 -2.29 18.70
C ARG A 207 -15.08 -1.65 19.89
N ILE A 208 -13.83 -1.26 19.67
CA ILE A 208 -13.13 -0.48 20.67
C ILE A 208 -13.65 0.96 20.74
N SER A 209 -13.54 1.57 21.92
CA SER A 209 -13.91 2.97 22.12
C SER A 209 -12.94 3.92 21.39
N LYS A 210 -13.40 5.14 21.09
CA LYS A 210 -12.51 6.17 20.51
C LYS A 210 -11.31 6.47 21.42
N ARG A 211 -11.51 6.46 22.77
CA ARG A 211 -10.42 6.65 23.73
C ARG A 211 -9.38 5.54 23.58
N ALA A 212 -9.82 4.28 23.52
CA ALA A 212 -8.91 3.16 23.31
C ALA A 212 -8.17 3.27 21.97
N ALA A 213 -8.85 3.68 20.90
CA ALA A 213 -8.22 3.91 19.59
C ALA A 213 -7.12 4.99 19.65
N TRP A 214 -7.35 6.08 20.35
CA TRP A 214 -6.33 7.11 20.59
C TRP A 214 -5.16 6.61 21.42
N ILE A 215 -5.42 5.82 22.46
CA ILE A 215 -4.37 5.26 23.34
C ILE A 215 -3.46 4.33 22.53
N ILE A 216 -4.02 3.37 21.77
CA ILE A 216 -3.20 2.43 20.99
C ILE A 216 -2.44 3.13 19.87
N LEU A 217 -3.01 4.16 19.25
CA LEU A 217 -2.30 5.02 18.29
C LEU A 217 -1.11 5.72 18.95
N ALA A 218 -1.34 6.38 20.09
CA ALA A 218 -0.30 7.07 20.83
C ALA A 218 0.81 6.12 21.31
N VAL A 219 0.47 4.94 21.79
CA VAL A 219 1.44 3.91 22.20
C VAL A 219 2.29 3.48 21.00
N GLY A 220 1.66 3.14 19.85
CA GLY A 220 2.40 2.75 18.66
C GLY A 220 3.36 3.84 18.17
N MET A 221 2.89 5.10 18.10
CA MET A 221 3.72 6.25 17.73
C MET A 221 4.89 6.46 18.70
N SER A 222 4.61 6.38 20.02
CA SER A 222 5.64 6.55 21.04
C SER A 222 6.73 5.48 20.96
N VAL A 223 6.34 4.22 20.71
CA VAL A 223 7.32 3.12 20.55
C VAL A 223 8.24 3.38 19.36
N ILE A 224 7.70 3.80 18.21
CA ILE A 224 8.52 4.10 17.02
C ILE A 224 9.48 5.26 17.31
N VAL A 225 8.97 6.39 17.84
CA VAL A 225 9.81 7.55 18.11
C VAL A 225 10.89 7.22 19.14
N VAL A 226 10.54 6.55 20.24
CA VAL A 226 11.50 6.17 21.29
C VAL A 226 12.55 5.21 20.75
N ALA A 227 12.15 4.18 19.99
CA ALA A 227 13.10 3.24 19.39
C ALA A 227 14.09 3.96 18.46
N ASN A 228 13.59 4.83 17.56
CA ASN A 228 14.43 5.58 16.65
C ASN A 228 15.41 6.50 17.39
N VAL A 229 14.93 7.30 18.33
CA VAL A 229 15.78 8.22 19.11
C VAL A 229 16.82 7.44 19.91
N PHE A 230 16.40 6.43 20.67
CA PHE A 230 17.29 5.64 21.52
C PHE A 230 18.38 4.92 20.71
N LEU A 231 17.99 4.23 19.62
CA LEU A 231 18.94 3.49 18.81
C LEU A 231 19.91 4.43 18.07
N SER A 232 19.43 5.57 17.57
CA SER A 232 20.30 6.56 16.90
C SER A 232 21.29 7.25 17.84
N LEU A 233 21.01 7.27 19.15
CA LEU A 233 21.96 7.81 20.14
C LEU A 233 23.07 6.83 20.52
N ILE A 234 22.86 5.52 20.37
CA ILE A 234 23.82 4.49 20.78
C ILE A 234 24.50 3.78 19.59
N ILE A 235 23.87 3.77 18.42
CA ILE A 235 24.39 3.13 17.22
C ILE A 235 24.76 4.21 16.21
N HIS A 236 26.06 4.32 15.91
CA HIS A 236 26.57 5.32 14.97
C HIS A 236 26.93 4.74 13.59
N ASP A 237 26.95 3.41 13.47
CA ASP A 237 27.10 2.73 12.19
C ASP A 237 25.74 2.64 11.49
N ALA A 238 25.65 3.16 10.26
CA ALA A 238 24.40 3.24 9.49
C ALA A 238 23.80 1.86 9.22
N THR A 239 24.62 0.85 8.90
CA THR A 239 24.17 -0.50 8.59
C THR A 239 23.57 -1.18 9.80
N LEU A 240 24.26 -1.09 10.94
CA LEU A 240 23.75 -1.60 12.21
C LEU A 240 22.49 -0.85 12.65
N LEU A 241 22.46 0.48 12.49
CA LEU A 241 21.27 1.26 12.84
C LEU A 241 20.04 0.80 12.05
N ILE A 242 20.16 0.63 10.74
CA ILE A 242 19.07 0.10 9.89
C ILE A 242 18.65 -1.30 10.37
N GLU A 243 19.59 -2.18 10.66
CA GLU A 243 19.31 -3.54 11.11
C GLU A 243 18.49 -3.57 12.41
N TYR A 244 18.79 -2.69 13.36
CA TYR A 244 18.13 -2.67 14.67
C TYR A 244 16.84 -1.85 14.72
N VAL A 245 16.69 -0.83 13.86
CA VAL A 245 15.48 0.01 13.79
C VAL A 245 14.40 -0.63 12.89
N SER A 246 14.77 -1.18 11.75
CA SER A 246 13.82 -1.71 10.77
C SER A 246 12.79 -2.71 11.32
N PRO A 247 13.12 -3.63 12.24
CA PRO A 247 12.15 -4.58 12.78
C PRO A 247 10.94 -3.92 13.45
N TRP A 248 11.13 -2.74 14.08
CA TRP A 248 10.06 -2.00 14.74
C TRP A 248 9.05 -1.37 13.76
N GLU A 249 9.45 -1.23 12.51
CA GLU A 249 8.72 -0.48 11.48
C GLU A 249 8.29 -1.34 10.29
N LYS A 250 8.30 -2.65 10.42
CA LYS A 250 7.70 -3.57 9.43
C LYS A 250 6.17 -3.51 9.48
N GLU A 251 5.51 -3.73 8.35
CA GLU A 251 4.05 -3.66 8.20
C GLU A 251 3.29 -4.58 9.16
N TRP A 252 3.93 -5.66 9.60
CA TRP A 252 3.39 -6.66 10.52
C TRP A 252 3.84 -6.48 11.97
N SER A 253 4.71 -5.50 12.25
CA SER A 253 5.20 -5.24 13.60
C SER A 253 4.10 -4.66 14.50
N ILE A 254 4.22 -4.90 15.81
CA ILE A 254 3.24 -4.40 16.79
C ILE A 254 3.04 -2.88 16.68
N PRO A 255 4.09 -2.03 16.64
CA PRO A 255 3.88 -0.57 16.58
C PRO A 255 3.08 -0.15 15.33
N ILE A 256 3.44 -0.67 14.15
CA ILE A 256 2.74 -0.35 12.90
C ILE A 256 1.28 -0.86 12.92
N LEU A 257 1.04 -2.06 13.46
CA LEU A 257 -0.33 -2.58 13.62
C LEU A 257 -1.14 -1.70 14.57
N LEU A 258 -0.60 -1.27 15.70
CA LEU A 258 -1.27 -0.39 16.65
C LEU A 258 -1.62 0.96 16.02
N ILE A 259 -0.67 1.59 15.31
CA ILE A 259 -0.89 2.87 14.62
C ILE A 259 -1.99 2.71 13.57
N SER A 260 -1.84 1.72 12.70
CA SER A 260 -2.76 1.51 11.56
C SER A 260 -4.16 1.14 12.04
N PHE A 261 -4.28 0.28 13.06
CA PHE A 261 -5.56 -0.11 13.62
C PHE A 261 -6.21 1.04 14.40
N GLY A 262 -5.44 1.82 15.18
CA GLY A 262 -5.91 3.02 15.87
C GLY A 262 -6.47 4.05 14.90
N LEU A 263 -5.72 4.39 13.85
CA LEU A 263 -6.18 5.28 12.78
C LEU A 263 -7.44 4.74 12.10
N PHE A 264 -7.45 3.46 11.74
CA PHE A 264 -8.60 2.83 11.11
C PHE A 264 -9.88 2.97 11.95
N GLU A 265 -9.84 2.67 13.26
CA GLU A 265 -11.00 2.77 14.13
C GLU A 265 -11.46 4.21 14.33
N LEU A 266 -10.54 5.17 14.43
CA LEU A 266 -10.86 6.59 14.52
C LEU A 266 -11.59 7.05 13.25
N PHE A 267 -11.04 6.79 12.07
CA PHE A 267 -11.63 7.21 10.80
C PHE A 267 -12.92 6.44 10.46
N ARG A 268 -13.01 5.14 10.82
CA ARG A 268 -14.23 4.37 10.68
C ARG A 268 -15.38 4.92 11.52
N SER A 269 -15.07 5.57 12.63
CA SER A 269 -16.05 6.19 13.53
C SER A 269 -16.64 7.50 13.01
N ILE A 270 -16.03 8.10 11.97
CA ILE A 270 -16.48 9.36 11.37
C ILE A 270 -17.78 9.12 10.60
N LYS A 271 -18.82 9.87 10.95
CA LYS A 271 -20.14 9.79 10.31
C LYS A 271 -20.33 10.76 9.15
N TRP A 272 -19.39 11.68 8.98
CA TRP A 272 -19.42 12.67 7.92
C TRP A 272 -19.33 12.07 6.52
N GLN A 273 -20.01 12.71 5.55
CA GLN A 273 -20.04 12.32 4.15
C GLN A 273 -19.68 13.47 3.25
N SER A 274 -18.75 13.24 2.32
CA SER A 274 -18.30 14.19 1.33
C SER A 274 -18.16 13.53 -0.04
N ARG A 275 -18.86 14.06 -1.03
CA ARG A 275 -18.72 13.62 -2.42
C ARG A 275 -17.31 13.91 -2.97
N VAL A 276 -16.73 15.04 -2.57
CA VAL A 276 -15.38 15.45 -2.99
C VAL A 276 -14.33 14.46 -2.49
N VAL A 277 -14.32 14.16 -1.17
CA VAL A 277 -13.36 13.19 -0.61
C VAL A 277 -13.55 11.80 -1.22
N ASN A 278 -14.80 11.36 -1.39
CA ASN A 278 -15.08 10.07 -2.02
C ASN A 278 -14.61 10.01 -3.48
N TYR A 279 -14.64 11.13 -4.19
CA TYR A 279 -14.15 11.23 -5.56
C TYR A 279 -12.61 11.25 -5.60
N LEU A 280 -11.96 12.09 -4.80
CA LEU A 280 -10.50 12.16 -4.72
C LEU A 280 -9.87 10.82 -4.27
N ALA A 281 -10.48 10.12 -3.33
CA ALA A 281 -9.99 8.82 -2.87
C ALA A 281 -9.97 7.74 -3.96
N THR A 282 -10.67 7.94 -5.08
CA THR A 282 -10.61 7.00 -6.21
C THR A 282 -9.26 7.02 -6.92
N SER A 283 -8.48 8.10 -6.80
CA SER A 283 -7.15 8.22 -7.37
C SER A 283 -6.03 7.69 -6.47
N ALA A 284 -6.33 7.26 -5.24
CA ALA A 284 -5.30 6.84 -4.29
C ALA A 284 -4.40 5.71 -4.82
N LEU A 285 -4.96 4.71 -5.51
CA LEU A 285 -4.16 3.67 -6.16
C LEU A 285 -3.35 4.23 -7.33
N GLY A 286 -3.94 5.10 -8.15
CA GLY A 286 -3.26 5.68 -9.30
C GLY A 286 -2.08 6.58 -8.91
N ILE A 287 -2.16 7.30 -7.78
CA ILE A 287 -1.02 8.05 -7.22
C ILE A 287 0.14 7.10 -6.94
N TYR A 288 -0.12 5.99 -6.24
CA TYR A 288 0.89 4.96 -5.98
C TYR A 288 1.47 4.37 -7.28
N LEU A 289 0.60 4.02 -8.25
CA LEU A 289 1.03 3.43 -9.51
C LEU A 289 1.93 4.38 -10.31
N PHE A 290 1.60 5.67 -10.34
CA PHE A 290 2.41 6.68 -11.00
C PHE A 290 3.76 6.89 -10.32
N THR A 291 3.79 7.07 -8.99
CA THR A 291 5.02 7.37 -8.26
C THR A 291 5.99 6.20 -8.15
N GLU A 292 5.50 4.96 -8.31
CA GLU A 292 6.30 3.73 -8.26
C GLU A 292 6.56 3.10 -9.62
N GLN A 293 5.97 3.62 -10.69
CA GLN A 293 6.36 3.17 -12.03
C GLN A 293 7.84 3.48 -12.27
N PRO A 294 8.69 2.51 -12.65
CA PRO A 294 10.15 2.65 -12.64
C PRO A 294 10.68 3.90 -13.35
N PHE A 295 10.16 4.24 -14.53
CA PHE A 295 10.57 5.44 -15.27
C PHE A 295 10.15 6.72 -14.54
N PHE A 296 8.88 6.82 -14.10
CA PHE A 296 8.40 8.02 -13.39
C PHE A 296 9.07 8.18 -12.03
N ARG A 297 9.32 7.08 -11.33
CA ARG A 297 10.05 7.06 -10.06
C ARG A 297 11.45 7.66 -10.20
N GLU A 298 12.20 7.22 -11.22
CA GLU A 298 13.53 7.77 -11.50
C GLU A 298 13.42 9.27 -11.83
N GLN A 299 12.50 9.69 -12.72
CA GLN A 299 12.35 11.10 -13.04
C GLN A 299 11.97 11.96 -11.83
N LEU A 300 11.04 11.48 -10.98
CA LEU A 300 10.57 12.23 -9.82
C LEU A 300 11.68 12.44 -8.79
N TRP A 301 12.35 11.37 -8.38
CA TRP A 301 13.19 11.37 -7.18
C TRP A 301 14.68 11.64 -7.47
N THR A 302 15.13 11.55 -8.72
CA THR A 302 16.52 11.85 -9.09
C THR A 302 16.67 13.07 -9.97
N LYS A 303 15.58 13.62 -10.54
CA LYS A 303 15.66 14.80 -11.43
C LYS A 303 14.72 15.94 -11.01
N CYS A 304 13.53 15.64 -10.46
CA CYS A 304 12.57 16.68 -10.09
C CYS A 304 12.68 17.09 -8.62
N VAL A 305 12.82 16.12 -7.72
CA VAL A 305 12.94 16.33 -6.27
C VAL A 305 14.21 15.64 -5.79
N VAL A 306 15.35 16.35 -5.94
CA VAL A 306 16.65 15.85 -5.56
C VAL A 306 16.92 16.26 -4.12
N LEU A 307 16.94 15.28 -3.21
CA LEU A 307 17.02 15.57 -1.76
C LEU A 307 18.34 16.22 -1.36
N SER A 308 19.47 15.87 -2.02
CA SER A 308 20.77 16.49 -1.77
C SER A 308 20.78 17.99 -2.01
N ASP A 309 19.98 18.51 -2.94
CA ASP A 309 19.95 19.92 -3.29
C ASP A 309 19.40 20.81 -2.15
N PHE A 310 18.58 20.24 -1.26
CA PHE A 310 17.94 21.01 -0.20
C PHE A 310 18.08 20.44 1.21
N TYR A 311 18.66 19.24 1.35
CA TYR A 311 18.78 18.58 2.66
C TYR A 311 19.48 19.47 3.68
N ASP A 312 20.55 20.17 3.32
CA ASP A 312 21.29 21.05 4.23
C ASP A 312 20.66 22.42 4.47
N ALA A 313 19.62 22.75 3.72
CA ALA A 313 18.92 24.01 3.90
C ALA A 313 18.10 24.03 5.22
N LYS A 314 17.96 25.22 5.79
CA LYS A 314 17.12 25.44 7.01
C LYS A 314 15.64 25.06 6.80
N TYR A 315 15.17 25.10 5.57
CA TYR A 315 13.78 24.82 5.18
C TYR A 315 13.59 23.39 4.63
N ALA A 316 14.58 22.51 4.76
CA ALA A 316 14.54 21.14 4.18
C ALA A 316 13.25 20.38 4.53
N ILE A 317 12.85 20.38 5.80
CA ILE A 317 11.60 19.72 6.25
C ILE A 317 10.36 20.32 5.55
N PHE A 318 10.31 21.64 5.45
CA PHE A 318 9.19 22.33 4.83
C PHE A 318 9.14 22.07 3.32
N TYR A 319 10.30 22.06 2.66
CA TYR A 319 10.40 21.71 1.24
C TYR A 319 9.90 20.29 0.99
N ALA A 320 10.36 19.30 1.77
CA ALA A 320 9.91 17.91 1.66
C ALA A 320 8.37 17.77 1.84
N LEU A 321 7.77 18.47 2.81
CA LEU A 321 6.33 18.43 2.99
C LEU A 321 5.56 19.04 1.80
N ILE A 322 6.10 20.11 1.20
CA ILE A 322 5.49 20.73 0.02
C ILE A 322 5.63 19.83 -1.20
N SER A 323 6.81 19.25 -1.46
CA SER A 323 7.04 18.36 -2.61
C SER A 323 6.14 17.12 -2.54
N ILE A 324 6.01 16.48 -1.38
CA ILE A 324 5.08 15.36 -1.15
C ILE A 324 3.64 15.75 -1.54
N MET A 325 3.15 16.89 -1.03
CA MET A 325 1.80 17.33 -1.32
C MET A 325 1.60 17.69 -2.79
N LEU A 326 2.57 18.36 -3.41
CA LEU A 326 2.53 18.73 -4.82
C LEU A 326 2.50 17.49 -5.72
N ILE A 327 3.36 16.50 -5.45
CA ILE A 327 3.38 15.23 -6.19
C ILE A 327 2.06 14.50 -6.04
N CYS A 328 1.49 14.42 -4.83
CA CYS A 328 0.19 13.80 -4.61
C CYS A 328 -0.93 14.50 -5.39
N VAL A 329 -0.92 15.83 -5.48
CA VAL A 329 -1.91 16.61 -6.25
C VAL A 329 -1.75 16.35 -7.75
N ILE A 330 -0.53 16.42 -8.27
CA ILE A 330 -0.24 16.21 -9.70
C ILE A 330 -0.60 14.77 -10.10
N ALA A 331 -0.09 13.77 -9.37
CA ALA A 331 -0.37 12.36 -9.63
C ALA A 331 -1.86 12.04 -9.52
N GLY A 332 -2.53 12.63 -8.52
CA GLY A 332 -3.98 12.52 -8.34
C GLY A 332 -4.76 13.10 -9.50
N ALA A 333 -4.38 14.29 -10.01
CA ALA A 333 -5.01 14.91 -11.18
C ALA A 333 -4.82 14.04 -12.44
N LEU A 334 -3.61 13.52 -12.66
CA LEU A 334 -3.32 12.61 -13.78
C LEU A 334 -4.17 11.33 -13.71
N ASP A 335 -4.34 10.74 -12.52
CA ASP A 335 -5.17 9.55 -12.36
C ASP A 335 -6.67 9.85 -12.53
N LEU A 336 -7.15 11.00 -12.08
CA LEU A 336 -8.52 11.43 -12.35
C LEU A 336 -8.77 11.62 -13.85
N LEU A 337 -7.80 12.14 -14.60
CA LEU A 337 -7.84 12.22 -16.06
C LEU A 337 -7.89 10.82 -16.69
N ARG A 338 -7.02 9.89 -16.25
CA ARG A 338 -7.09 8.47 -16.66
C ARG A 338 -8.48 7.88 -16.42
N SER A 339 -9.00 8.10 -15.21
CA SER A 339 -10.34 7.60 -14.83
C SER A 339 -11.45 8.18 -15.69
N PHE A 340 -11.34 9.45 -16.08
CA PHE A 340 -12.26 10.09 -17.03
C PHE A 340 -12.16 9.46 -18.42
N LEU A 341 -10.95 9.27 -18.95
CA LEU A 341 -10.74 8.60 -20.24
C LEU A 341 -11.30 7.17 -20.24
N PHE A 342 -11.10 6.42 -19.17
CA PHE A 342 -11.66 5.07 -19.05
C PHE A 342 -13.19 5.05 -19.05
N ARG A 343 -13.85 6.06 -18.44
CA ARG A 343 -15.32 6.18 -18.48
C ARG A 343 -15.85 6.41 -19.90
N LEU A 344 -15.12 7.15 -20.72
CA LEU A 344 -15.50 7.43 -22.09
C LEU A 344 -15.26 6.23 -23.03
N THR A 345 -14.31 5.35 -22.69
CA THR A 345 -13.85 4.25 -23.55
C THR A 345 -14.14 2.87 -22.95
N LEU A 346 -13.23 2.35 -22.12
CA LEU A 346 -13.23 0.98 -21.61
C LEU A 346 -14.39 0.66 -20.67
N ASP A 347 -14.83 1.62 -19.88
CA ASP A 347 -15.89 1.44 -18.88
C ASP A 347 -17.29 1.77 -19.41
N ARG A 348 -17.41 2.16 -20.68
CA ARG A 348 -18.70 2.42 -21.33
C ARG A 348 -19.59 1.17 -21.33
N HIS A 349 -18.99 -0.01 -21.48
CA HIS A 349 -19.67 -1.32 -21.44
C HIS A 349 -19.13 -2.16 -20.29
N ARG A 350 -19.39 -1.72 -19.04
CA ARG A 350 -18.85 -2.31 -17.82
C ARG A 350 -18.95 -3.83 -17.77
N GLY A 351 -17.80 -4.49 -17.77
CA GLY A 351 -17.70 -5.94 -17.59
C GLY A 351 -18.02 -6.79 -18.83
N ALA A 352 -18.47 -6.21 -19.95
CA ALA A 352 -18.81 -6.98 -21.14
C ALA A 352 -17.58 -7.76 -21.67
N TRP A 353 -16.45 -7.10 -21.80
CA TRP A 353 -15.18 -7.71 -22.21
C TRP A 353 -14.74 -8.84 -21.29
N PHE A 354 -14.78 -8.61 -19.98
CA PHE A 354 -14.43 -9.64 -19.01
C PHE A 354 -15.38 -10.82 -19.10
N ASN A 355 -16.70 -10.57 -19.16
CA ASN A 355 -17.68 -11.64 -19.24
C ASN A 355 -17.57 -12.45 -20.55
N ALA A 356 -17.30 -11.79 -21.68
CA ALA A 356 -17.06 -12.48 -22.93
C ALA A 356 -15.84 -13.40 -22.86
N LEU A 357 -14.70 -12.87 -22.34
CA LEU A 357 -13.49 -13.66 -22.15
C LEU A 357 -13.71 -14.80 -21.15
N TRP A 358 -14.38 -14.55 -20.03
CA TRP A 358 -14.69 -15.55 -19.04
C TRP A 358 -15.56 -16.68 -19.60
N ASN A 359 -16.62 -16.36 -20.33
CA ASN A 359 -17.49 -17.36 -20.96
C ASN A 359 -16.75 -18.18 -22.04
N MET A 360 -15.85 -17.55 -22.78
CA MET A 360 -14.99 -18.25 -23.75
C MET A 360 -14.04 -19.23 -23.04
N LEU A 361 -13.46 -18.85 -21.90
CA LEU A 361 -12.62 -19.75 -21.10
C LEU A 361 -13.43 -20.93 -20.52
N LEU A 362 -14.63 -20.66 -19.99
CA LEU A 362 -15.51 -21.72 -19.48
C LEU A 362 -15.92 -22.71 -20.57
N SER A 363 -16.16 -22.25 -21.80
CA SER A 363 -16.52 -23.14 -22.92
C SER A 363 -15.38 -24.07 -23.35
N LYS A 364 -14.12 -23.66 -23.11
CA LYS A 364 -12.92 -24.45 -23.43
C LYS A 364 -12.43 -25.33 -22.26
N PHE A 365 -12.71 -24.94 -21.02
CA PHE A 365 -12.21 -25.57 -19.81
C PHE A 365 -13.37 -25.91 -18.88
N SER A 366 -14.03 -27.05 -19.14
CA SER A 366 -15.22 -27.49 -18.41
C SER A 366 -15.01 -27.64 -16.89
N PHE A 367 -13.77 -27.92 -16.42
CA PHE A 367 -13.46 -28.01 -15.00
C PHE A 367 -13.64 -26.69 -14.26
N LEU A 368 -13.62 -25.54 -14.95
CA LEU A 368 -13.85 -24.22 -14.36
C LEU A 368 -15.36 -23.94 -14.09
N THR A 369 -16.26 -24.79 -14.53
CA THR A 369 -17.72 -24.62 -14.29
C THR A 369 -18.11 -24.88 -12.85
N HIS A 370 -17.27 -25.55 -12.08
CA HIS A 370 -17.47 -25.84 -10.65
C HIS A 370 -16.99 -24.73 -9.70
N PHE A 371 -16.44 -23.66 -10.25
CA PHE A 371 -15.93 -22.51 -9.51
C PHE A 371 -16.72 -21.24 -9.85
#